data_9b4d2a4815f8e59ec83ce4efcdee1227
#
_entry.id   9b4d2a4815f8e59ec83ce4efcdee1227
#
_cell.length_a   1.000
_cell.length_b   1.000
_cell.length_c   1.000
_cell.angle_alpha   90.00
_cell.angle_beta   90.00
_cell.angle_gamma   90.00
#
_symmetry.space_group_name_H-M   'P 1'
#
loop_
_entity.id
_entity.type
_entity.pdbx_description
1 polymer ?
#
loop_
_entity_poly.entity_id
_entity_poly.type
_entity_poly.pdbx_seq_one_letter_code
_entity_poly.pdbx_strand_id
1 'polypeptide(L)'
;MKKGLLILVPALLLALTACDLSGIIEKLGGDDNEDDGTSQNVNGNSKGNGDNGAGYDDSIFDKTESVDKLMAYGKETGFEIVTNASTSDSGGSVTTLAMKGNIWWTLDEDGTGTGYRLENGVCSMLTYDNSNQSWSVLINNVGETQFVEMFSSVSSYLYSANEYFANEGFTANGSGKYAGRDVLKFKYHRAVATVSINHEYYVEKDLGITIYNYAETTTSDGTSWAKLETTSFKTGSQVVAPVVA
;
A
#
# COMPACT_ATOMS: atom_id res chain seq x y z
N MET A 1 -32.45 -8.06 4.54
CA MET A 1 -31.68 -7.01 3.89
C MET A 1 -30.47 -6.72 4.76
N LYS A 2 -29.34 -7.35 4.51
CA LYS A 2 -28.09 -7.10 5.23
C LYS A 2 -27.27 -6.14 4.38
N LYS A 3 -27.08 -4.92 4.87
CA LYS A 3 -26.16 -3.94 4.28
C LYS A 3 -24.73 -4.47 4.51
N GLY A 4 -24.20 -5.17 3.53
CA GLY A 4 -22.83 -5.67 3.53
C GLY A 4 -21.89 -4.53 3.18
N LEU A 5 -21.20 -4.21 4.02
CA LEU A 5 -19.99 -3.56 4.42
C LEU A 5 -18.89 -3.54 3.36
N LEU A 6 -18.80 -2.40 2.71
CA LEU A 6 -17.80 -2.06 1.69
C LEU A 6 -16.49 -1.51 2.31
N ILE A 7 -16.02 -2.04 3.45
CA ILE A 7 -14.88 -1.47 4.20
C ILE A 7 -14.02 -2.59 4.81
N LEU A 8 -13.55 -3.56 4.04
CA LEU A 8 -12.74 -4.61 4.66
C LEU A 8 -11.27 -4.68 4.21
N VAL A 9 -10.90 -4.10 3.07
CA VAL A 9 -9.50 -4.13 2.60
C VAL A 9 -8.59 -3.13 3.32
N PRO A 10 -9.01 -1.89 3.69
CA PRO A 10 -8.15 -0.99 4.44
C PRO A 10 -7.86 -1.45 5.87
N ALA A 11 -8.75 -2.24 6.48
CA ALA A 11 -8.60 -2.63 7.89
C ALA A 11 -7.48 -3.66 8.13
N LEU A 12 -7.20 -4.51 7.15
CA LEU A 12 -6.14 -5.52 7.29
C LEU A 12 -4.74 -4.91 7.14
N LEU A 13 -4.61 -3.88 6.33
CA LEU A 13 -3.35 -3.15 6.15
C LEU A 13 -3.08 -2.16 7.29
N LEU A 14 -4.14 -1.60 7.89
CA LEU A 14 -4.03 -0.85 9.14
C LEU A 14 -3.58 -1.75 10.31
N ALA A 15 -3.87 -3.04 10.28
CA ALA A 15 -3.34 -3.97 11.29
C ALA A 15 -1.82 -4.19 11.15
N LEU A 16 -1.26 -4.02 9.95
CA LEU A 16 0.20 -4.07 9.72
C LEU A 16 0.93 -2.80 10.17
N THR A 17 0.23 -1.65 10.14
CA THR A 17 0.75 -0.38 10.66
C THR A 17 0.31 -0.12 12.10
N ALA A 18 -0.76 -0.77 12.57
CA ALA A 18 -1.35 -0.60 13.92
C ALA A 18 -0.90 -1.67 14.92
N CYS A 19 0.14 -2.45 14.64
CA CYS A 19 0.99 -2.91 15.71
C CYS A 19 1.67 -1.65 16.26
N ASP A 20 0.94 -0.89 17.07
CA ASP A 20 1.46 0.20 17.86
C ASP A 20 2.54 -0.36 18.79
N LEU A 21 3.74 -0.48 18.21
CA LEU A 21 4.94 -0.88 18.93
C LEU A 21 5.27 0.10 20.05
N SER A 22 4.77 1.34 20.00
CA SER A 22 4.93 2.30 21.09
C SER A 22 4.25 1.79 22.37
N GLY A 23 3.06 1.20 22.27
CA GLY A 23 2.37 0.62 23.42
C GLY A 23 3.02 -0.64 24.00
N ILE A 24 3.79 -1.39 23.18
CA ILE A 24 4.59 -2.54 23.67
C ILE A 24 5.89 -2.07 24.28
N ILE A 25 6.51 -1.03 23.73
CA ILE A 25 7.76 -0.46 24.25
C ILE A 25 7.51 0.27 25.58
N GLU A 26 6.40 1.00 25.74
CA GLU A 26 6.01 1.61 27.02
C GLU A 26 5.75 0.57 28.12
N LYS A 27 5.22 -0.60 27.79
CA LYS A 27 4.98 -1.68 28.76
C LYS A 27 6.24 -2.46 29.15
N LEU A 28 7.28 -2.44 28.35
CA LEU A 28 8.54 -3.14 28.60
C LEU A 28 9.64 -2.24 29.16
N GLY A 29 9.43 -0.92 29.17
CA GLY A 29 10.38 0.10 29.62
C GLY A 29 10.03 0.77 30.95
N GLY A 30 9.35 0.11 31.86
CA GLY A 30 9.14 0.61 33.22
C GLY A 30 10.23 0.09 34.14
N ASP A 31 11.29 0.84 34.41
CA ASP A 31 11.70 1.34 35.72
C ASP A 31 13.09 2.04 35.68
N ASP A 32 13.14 3.14 36.40
CA ASP A 32 14.29 3.80 37.01
C ASP A 32 15.35 4.50 36.15
N ASN A 33 15.19 5.81 35.96
CA ASN A 33 16.00 6.79 36.73
C ASN A 33 15.59 8.23 36.42
N GLU A 34 15.23 8.95 37.47
CA GLU A 34 15.27 10.39 37.56
C GLU A 34 16.74 10.85 37.33
N ASP A 35 16.98 11.76 36.38
CA ASP A 35 17.69 13.02 36.69
C ASP A 35 17.83 13.94 35.47
N ASP A 36 17.48 15.18 35.74
CA ASP A 36 18.02 16.46 35.30
C ASP A 36 17.95 16.88 33.81
N GLY A 37 17.18 17.93 33.73
CA GLY A 37 16.83 18.76 32.61
C GLY A 37 17.98 19.18 31.69
N THR A 38 17.65 19.08 30.42
CA THR A 38 17.97 20.10 29.42
C THR A 38 17.10 19.90 28.18
N SER A 39 16.15 20.79 27.97
CA SER A 39 15.42 20.93 26.70
C SER A 39 16.41 21.18 25.57
N GLN A 40 16.71 20.18 24.79
CA GLN A 40 17.32 20.37 23.48
C GLN A 40 16.27 20.11 22.41
N ASN A 41 15.90 21.20 21.79
CA ASN A 41 15.13 21.29 20.56
C ASN A 41 15.88 20.53 19.46
N VAL A 42 15.55 19.24 19.25
CA VAL A 42 16.14 18.45 18.17
C VAL A 42 15.28 18.65 16.94
N ASN A 43 15.62 19.70 16.21
CA ASN A 43 15.31 19.83 14.80
C ASN A 43 16.18 18.78 14.08
N GLY A 44 15.78 17.54 14.13
CA GLY A 44 16.52 16.39 13.61
C GLY A 44 16.22 16.14 12.16
N ASN A 45 16.87 16.92 11.31
CA ASN A 45 17.12 16.53 9.91
C ASN A 45 18.15 15.38 9.96
N SER A 46 17.69 14.17 10.27
CA SER A 46 18.51 12.96 10.22
C SER A 46 18.74 12.53 8.78
N LYS A 47 19.67 13.24 8.12
CA LYS A 47 20.42 12.62 7.03
C LYS A 47 21.12 11.39 7.61
N GLY A 48 20.55 10.22 7.40
CA GLY A 48 21.23 8.95 7.60
C GLY A 48 22.44 8.87 6.68
N ASN A 49 23.58 9.31 7.18
CA ASN A 49 24.86 9.16 6.52
C ASN A 49 25.31 7.70 6.71
N GLY A 50 24.68 6.78 6.03
CA GLY A 50 25.11 5.39 5.81
C GLY A 50 25.69 5.33 4.39
N ASP A 51 27.00 5.45 4.31
CA ASP A 51 27.81 5.27 3.12
C ASP A 51 27.67 3.84 2.59
N ASN A 52 26.66 3.57 1.78
CA ASN A 52 26.54 2.39 0.93
C ASN A 52 25.97 2.81 -0.43
N GLY A 53 26.86 3.01 -1.35
CA GLY A 53 26.76 3.50 -2.69
C GLY A 53 25.69 2.95 -3.62
N ALA A 54 24.46 3.34 -3.40
CA ALA A 54 23.44 3.46 -4.43
C ALA A 54 22.53 4.59 -3.97
N GLY A 55 22.81 5.81 -4.42
CA GLY A 55 21.95 6.96 -4.21
C GLY A 55 20.59 6.67 -4.82
N TYR A 56 19.61 6.31 -4.01
CA TYR A 56 18.22 6.37 -4.39
C TYR A 56 17.67 7.75 -4.02
N ASP A 57 16.81 8.22 -4.86
CA ASP A 57 16.11 9.49 -4.65
C ASP A 57 15.07 9.30 -3.53
N ASP A 58 15.23 10.04 -2.43
CA ASP A 58 14.30 9.96 -1.29
C ASP A 58 12.85 10.34 -1.70
N SER A 59 12.68 11.05 -2.82
CA SER A 59 11.36 11.39 -3.39
C SER A 59 10.52 10.15 -3.76
N ILE A 60 11.13 8.97 -3.89
CA ILE A 60 10.41 7.70 -4.10
C ILE A 60 9.42 7.41 -2.95
N PHE A 61 9.63 8.01 -1.78
CA PHE A 61 8.80 7.84 -0.61
C PHE A 61 7.74 8.94 -0.44
N ASP A 62 7.68 9.92 -1.34
CA ASP A 62 6.62 10.94 -1.31
C ASP A 62 5.28 10.33 -1.74
N LYS A 63 4.41 10.11 -0.76
CA LYS A 63 3.11 9.48 -0.95
C LYS A 63 2.22 10.24 -1.94
N THR A 64 2.17 11.56 -1.84
CA THR A 64 1.33 12.40 -2.69
C THR A 64 1.80 12.34 -4.13
N GLU A 65 3.10 12.51 -4.33
CA GLU A 65 3.71 12.41 -5.66
C GLU A 65 3.49 11.02 -6.27
N SER A 66 3.61 9.98 -5.46
CA SER A 66 3.41 8.60 -5.92
C SER A 66 1.97 8.32 -6.35
N VAL A 67 0.95 8.84 -5.64
CA VAL A 67 -0.46 8.71 -6.05
C VAL A 67 -0.70 9.44 -7.37
N ASP A 68 -0.20 10.66 -7.50
CA ASP A 68 -0.34 11.45 -8.72
C ASP A 68 0.38 10.81 -9.90
N LYS A 69 1.58 10.27 -9.68
CA LYS A 69 2.33 9.51 -10.69
C LYS A 69 1.56 8.28 -11.15
N LEU A 70 0.99 7.50 -10.24
CA LEU A 70 0.22 6.31 -10.58
C LEU A 70 -1.03 6.67 -11.36
N MET A 71 -1.73 7.75 -10.97
CA MET A 71 -2.91 8.23 -11.68
C MET A 71 -2.56 8.74 -13.09
N ALA A 72 -1.50 9.54 -13.22
CA ALA A 72 -1.01 10.00 -14.52
C ALA A 72 -0.63 8.83 -15.42
N TYR A 73 0.10 7.85 -14.88
CA TYR A 73 0.47 6.64 -15.60
C TYR A 73 -0.76 5.84 -16.06
N GLY A 74 -1.77 5.72 -15.19
CA GLY A 74 -3.04 5.07 -15.53
C GLY A 74 -3.79 5.78 -16.65
N LYS A 75 -3.79 7.11 -16.65
CA LYS A 75 -4.42 7.92 -17.71
C LYS A 75 -3.74 7.75 -19.06
N GLU A 76 -2.42 7.79 -19.08
CA GLU A 76 -1.65 7.74 -20.33
C GLU A 76 -1.47 6.31 -20.88
N THR A 77 -1.02 5.43 -20.02
CA THR A 77 -0.60 4.08 -20.41
C THR A 77 -1.64 3.03 -20.05
N GLY A 78 -2.18 3.13 -18.84
CA GLY A 78 -3.01 2.12 -18.20
C GLY A 78 -2.18 1.10 -17.44
N PHE A 79 -2.73 0.65 -16.29
CA PHE A 79 -2.16 -0.43 -15.47
C PHE A 79 -3.26 -1.32 -14.88
N GLU A 80 -2.88 -2.55 -14.58
CA GLU A 80 -3.65 -3.51 -13.77
C GLU A 80 -2.69 -4.18 -12.80
N ILE A 81 -2.94 -4.02 -11.51
CA ILE A 81 -2.15 -4.58 -10.41
C ILE A 81 -3.04 -5.57 -9.68
N VAL A 82 -2.58 -6.82 -9.58
CA VAL A 82 -3.23 -7.86 -8.78
C VAL A 82 -2.39 -8.11 -7.55
N THR A 83 -2.98 -7.89 -6.39
CA THR A 83 -2.33 -8.09 -5.09
C THR A 83 -2.98 -9.22 -4.31
N ASN A 84 -2.19 -9.94 -3.55
CA ASN A 84 -2.62 -10.93 -2.58
C ASN A 84 -2.16 -10.49 -1.19
N ALA A 85 -3.11 -10.27 -0.28
CA ALA A 85 -2.84 -9.96 1.12
C ALA A 85 -3.15 -11.18 1.97
N SER A 86 -2.20 -11.60 2.83
CA SER A 86 -2.34 -12.78 3.68
C SER A 86 -1.66 -12.59 5.03
N THR A 87 -2.10 -13.32 6.04
CA THR A 87 -1.52 -13.32 7.39
C THR A 87 -1.32 -14.75 7.89
N SER A 88 -0.62 -14.90 9.03
CA SER A 88 -0.47 -16.19 9.72
C SER A 88 -1.82 -16.83 10.09
N ASP A 89 -2.85 -16.01 10.31
CA ASP A 89 -4.12 -16.43 10.88
C ASP A 89 -5.26 -16.48 9.84
N SER A 90 -5.01 -15.95 8.63
CA SER A 90 -6.03 -15.91 7.57
C SER A 90 -5.45 -16.29 6.22
N GLY A 91 -6.29 -16.89 5.39
CA GLY A 91 -5.99 -17.11 3.98
C GLY A 91 -5.78 -15.80 3.22
N GLY A 92 -5.28 -15.90 2.00
CA GLY A 92 -5.08 -14.75 1.14
C GLY A 92 -6.40 -14.13 0.68
N SER A 93 -6.37 -12.81 0.45
CA SER A 93 -7.42 -12.07 -0.25
C SER A 93 -6.81 -11.41 -1.48
N VAL A 94 -7.38 -11.69 -2.63
CA VAL A 94 -6.89 -11.18 -3.91
C VAL A 94 -7.73 -10.01 -4.35
N THR A 95 -7.06 -8.88 -4.60
CA THR A 95 -7.70 -7.66 -5.10
C THR A 95 -6.98 -7.18 -6.36
N THR A 96 -7.75 -6.80 -7.36
CA THR A 96 -7.27 -6.11 -8.55
C THR A 96 -7.54 -4.62 -8.41
N LEU A 97 -6.53 -3.79 -8.63
CA LEU A 97 -6.67 -2.36 -8.88
C LEU A 97 -6.19 -2.05 -10.29
N ALA A 98 -7.02 -1.39 -11.06
CA ALA A 98 -6.68 -1.08 -12.44
C ALA A 98 -7.17 0.31 -12.86
N MET A 99 -6.48 0.90 -13.82
CA MET A 99 -6.85 2.17 -14.45
C MET A 99 -6.48 2.19 -15.92
N LYS A 100 -7.36 2.73 -16.76
CA LYS A 100 -7.11 2.96 -18.18
C LYS A 100 -7.85 4.23 -18.66
N GLY A 101 -7.08 5.26 -19.03
CA GLY A 101 -7.67 6.55 -19.39
C GLY A 101 -8.45 7.16 -18.24
N ASN A 102 -9.70 7.50 -18.47
CA ASN A 102 -10.58 8.13 -17.47
C ASN A 102 -11.49 7.15 -16.73
N ILE A 103 -11.07 5.89 -16.62
CA ILE A 103 -11.78 4.88 -15.85
C ILE A 103 -10.79 4.13 -14.97
N TRP A 104 -11.12 3.95 -13.69
CA TRP A 104 -10.43 3.06 -12.79
C TRP A 104 -11.43 2.14 -12.07
N TRP A 105 -10.96 0.96 -11.65
CA TRP A 105 -11.80 -0.04 -10.99
C TRP A 105 -10.99 -0.92 -10.04
N THR A 106 -11.70 -1.48 -9.07
CA THR A 106 -11.23 -2.57 -8.24
C THR A 106 -12.10 -3.80 -8.48
N LEU A 107 -11.53 -4.97 -8.34
CA LEU A 107 -12.24 -6.24 -8.40
C LEU A 107 -11.62 -7.20 -7.41
N ASP A 108 -12.43 -7.73 -6.50
CA ASP A 108 -12.04 -8.73 -5.52
C ASP A 108 -12.29 -10.14 -6.04
N GLU A 109 -11.65 -11.14 -5.43
CA GLU A 109 -11.76 -12.55 -5.87
C GLU A 109 -13.16 -13.12 -5.73
N ASP A 110 -14.00 -12.57 -4.83
CA ASP A 110 -15.40 -12.96 -4.67
C ASP A 110 -16.31 -12.41 -5.79
N GLY A 111 -15.74 -11.63 -6.70
CA GLY A 111 -16.46 -11.00 -7.79
C GLY A 111 -17.17 -9.70 -7.41
N THR A 112 -16.84 -9.12 -6.26
CA THR A 112 -17.28 -7.76 -5.93
C THR A 112 -16.39 -6.75 -6.65
N GLY A 113 -16.98 -5.79 -7.36
CA GLY A 113 -16.23 -4.78 -8.09
C GLY A 113 -16.86 -3.39 -7.99
N THR A 114 -16.00 -2.40 -7.85
CA THR A 114 -16.37 -0.98 -7.84
C THR A 114 -15.43 -0.20 -8.75
N GLY A 115 -15.93 0.81 -9.43
CA GLY A 115 -15.11 1.65 -10.28
C GLY A 115 -15.67 3.05 -10.41
N TYR A 116 -14.91 3.93 -11.06
CA TYR A 116 -15.32 5.29 -11.34
C TYR A 116 -14.89 5.66 -12.76
N ARG A 117 -15.79 6.36 -13.46
CA ARG A 117 -15.56 6.85 -14.81
C ARG A 117 -15.78 8.35 -14.84
N LEU A 118 -14.82 9.09 -15.35
CA LEU A 118 -14.90 10.54 -15.54
C LEU A 118 -15.02 10.85 -17.03
N GLU A 119 -16.19 11.36 -17.46
CA GLU A 119 -16.47 11.76 -18.85
C GLU A 119 -17.08 13.15 -18.88
N ASN A 120 -16.46 14.07 -19.62
CA ASN A 120 -16.96 15.46 -19.80
C ASN A 120 -17.25 16.18 -18.47
N GLY A 121 -16.41 15.98 -17.43
CA GLY A 121 -16.59 16.56 -16.08
C GLY A 121 -17.66 15.86 -15.24
N VAL A 122 -18.26 14.78 -15.72
CA VAL A 122 -19.23 13.97 -14.97
C VAL A 122 -18.56 12.70 -14.48
N CYS A 123 -18.51 12.54 -13.16
CA CYS A 123 -18.01 11.32 -12.52
C CYS A 123 -19.17 10.37 -12.22
N SER A 124 -19.09 9.15 -12.72
CA SER A 124 -20.06 8.08 -12.47
C SER A 124 -19.40 6.96 -11.65
N MET A 125 -20.11 6.50 -10.61
CA MET A 125 -19.73 5.29 -9.87
C MET A 125 -20.26 4.06 -10.59
N LEU A 126 -19.38 3.06 -10.72
CA LEU A 126 -19.65 1.80 -11.40
C LEU A 126 -19.72 0.65 -10.41
N THR A 127 -20.50 -0.35 -10.77
CA THR A 127 -20.53 -1.65 -10.06
C THR A 127 -20.36 -2.79 -11.04
N TYR A 128 -19.71 -3.86 -10.58
CA TYR A 128 -19.55 -5.10 -11.32
C TYR A 128 -20.61 -6.11 -10.91
N ASP A 129 -21.30 -6.70 -11.90
CA ASP A 129 -22.22 -7.79 -11.73
C ASP A 129 -21.50 -9.11 -12.09
N ASN A 130 -21.15 -9.88 -11.09
CA ASN A 130 -20.45 -11.16 -11.26
C ASN A 130 -21.29 -12.20 -12.04
N SER A 131 -22.62 -12.13 -11.94
CA SER A 131 -23.52 -13.08 -12.61
C SER A 131 -23.48 -12.92 -14.13
N ASN A 132 -23.37 -11.68 -14.59
CA ASN A 132 -23.35 -11.31 -16.02
C ASN A 132 -21.94 -10.95 -16.51
N GLN A 133 -20.95 -10.90 -15.60
CA GLN A 133 -19.58 -10.47 -15.89
C GLN A 133 -19.55 -9.10 -16.59
N SER A 134 -20.36 -8.18 -16.12
CA SER A 134 -20.55 -6.86 -16.74
C SER A 134 -20.48 -5.71 -15.75
N TRP A 135 -20.07 -4.56 -16.25
CA TRP A 135 -20.05 -3.30 -15.51
C TRP A 135 -21.27 -2.46 -15.87
N SER A 136 -21.86 -1.83 -14.88
CA SER A 136 -22.96 -0.89 -15.06
C SER A 136 -22.80 0.35 -14.19
N VAL A 137 -23.48 1.44 -14.57
CA VAL A 137 -23.52 2.67 -13.76
C VAL A 137 -24.42 2.44 -12.55
N LEU A 138 -23.84 2.51 -11.35
CA LEU A 138 -24.58 2.45 -10.08
C LEU A 138 -25.16 3.81 -9.71
N ILE A 139 -24.33 4.86 -9.77
CA ILE A 139 -24.72 6.25 -9.50
C ILE A 139 -24.10 7.14 -10.56
N ASN A 140 -24.94 7.94 -11.21
CA ASN A 140 -24.48 8.94 -12.14
C ASN A 140 -24.26 10.29 -11.44
N ASN A 141 -23.16 10.98 -11.77
CA ASN A 141 -22.79 12.28 -11.24
C ASN A 141 -22.62 12.33 -9.72
N VAL A 142 -21.63 11.58 -9.22
CA VAL A 142 -21.22 11.60 -7.80
C VAL A 142 -20.31 12.80 -7.44
N GLY A 143 -19.99 13.67 -8.41
CA GLY A 143 -19.07 14.80 -8.28
C GLY A 143 -17.66 14.46 -8.81
N GLU A 144 -17.06 15.43 -9.52
CA GLU A 144 -15.76 15.22 -10.21
C GLU A 144 -14.62 14.86 -9.23
N THR A 145 -14.58 15.48 -8.07
CA THR A 145 -13.55 15.23 -7.04
C THR A 145 -13.54 13.79 -6.55
N GLN A 146 -14.70 13.11 -6.57
CA GLN A 146 -14.82 11.72 -6.13
C GLN A 146 -13.95 10.76 -6.95
N PHE A 147 -13.68 11.07 -8.21
CA PHE A 147 -12.79 10.26 -9.04
C PHE A 147 -11.37 10.16 -8.43
N VAL A 148 -10.83 11.30 -8.00
CA VAL A 148 -9.49 11.39 -7.42
C VAL A 148 -9.47 10.91 -5.96
N GLU A 149 -10.43 11.37 -5.16
CA GLU A 149 -10.52 11.03 -3.73
C GLU A 149 -10.65 9.53 -3.51
N MET A 150 -11.54 8.89 -4.26
CA MET A 150 -11.77 7.46 -4.17
C MET A 150 -10.58 6.66 -4.72
N PHE A 151 -9.96 7.10 -5.83
CA PHE A 151 -8.73 6.48 -6.31
C PHE A 151 -7.61 6.55 -5.27
N SER A 152 -7.39 7.72 -4.66
CA SER A 152 -6.40 7.89 -3.59
C SER A 152 -6.68 6.98 -2.40
N SER A 153 -7.94 6.86 -2.01
CA SER A 153 -8.36 5.97 -0.92
C SER A 153 -8.07 4.50 -1.22
N VAL A 154 -8.50 3.99 -2.39
CA VAL A 154 -8.34 2.57 -2.73
C VAL A 154 -6.90 2.20 -3.09
N SER A 155 -6.09 3.15 -3.56
CA SER A 155 -4.66 2.91 -3.85
C SER A 155 -3.75 3.13 -2.64
N SER A 156 -4.28 3.64 -1.53
CA SER A 156 -3.48 4.02 -0.34
C SER A 156 -2.59 2.90 0.20
N TYR A 157 -3.03 1.64 0.10
CA TYR A 157 -2.26 0.49 0.57
C TYR A 157 -0.95 0.28 -0.20
N LEU A 158 -0.85 0.78 -1.44
CA LEU A 158 0.38 0.72 -2.23
C LEU A 158 1.45 1.72 -1.74
N TYR A 159 1.06 2.68 -0.90
CA TYR A 159 1.94 3.75 -0.40
C TYR A 159 2.02 3.80 1.13
N SER A 160 1.13 3.12 1.84
CA SER A 160 1.02 3.21 3.30
C SER A 160 2.31 2.83 4.03
N ALA A 161 3.14 2.01 3.42
CA ALA A 161 4.42 1.61 3.97
C ALA A 161 5.49 2.70 3.86
N ASN A 162 5.38 3.63 2.90
CA ASN A 162 6.47 4.55 2.58
C ASN A 162 6.82 5.49 3.73
N GLU A 163 5.84 6.10 4.40
CA GLU A 163 6.07 6.98 5.55
C GLU A 163 6.68 6.22 6.74
N TYR A 164 6.17 5.01 7.00
CA TYR A 164 6.69 4.16 8.07
C TYR A 164 8.16 3.81 7.82
N PHE A 165 8.48 3.37 6.62
CA PHE A 165 9.83 2.92 6.27
C PHE A 165 10.85 4.05 6.24
N ALA A 166 10.48 5.26 5.81
CA ALA A 166 11.36 6.41 5.85
C ALA A 166 11.79 6.81 7.28
N ASN A 167 10.93 6.55 8.28
CA ASN A 167 11.15 6.94 9.67
C ASN A 167 11.78 5.83 10.54
N GLU A 168 11.64 4.55 10.17
CA GLU A 168 11.99 3.42 11.04
C GLU A 168 13.38 2.80 10.79
N GLY A 169 14.22 3.42 9.97
CA GLY A 169 15.60 2.98 9.79
C GLY A 169 15.74 1.72 8.94
N PHE A 170 14.92 1.57 7.93
CA PHE A 170 15.10 0.53 6.90
C PHE A 170 16.41 0.72 6.15
N THR A 171 17.09 -0.37 5.87
CA THR A 171 18.32 -0.38 5.10
C THR A 171 18.06 -0.88 3.69
N ALA A 172 18.68 -0.21 2.72
CA ALA A 172 18.67 -0.69 1.33
C ALA A 172 19.26 -2.10 1.25
N ASN A 173 18.57 -2.99 0.55
CA ASN A 173 18.96 -4.39 0.35
C ASN A 173 19.13 -4.72 -1.15
N GLY A 174 19.58 -3.72 -1.92
CA GLY A 174 19.83 -3.84 -3.35
C GLY A 174 18.61 -3.56 -4.23
N SER A 175 18.72 -3.98 -5.47
CA SER A 175 17.67 -3.81 -6.48
C SER A 175 17.48 -5.10 -7.27
N GLY A 176 16.42 -5.17 -8.07
CA GLY A 176 16.15 -6.35 -8.91
C GLY A 176 14.84 -6.21 -9.67
N LYS A 177 14.30 -7.37 -10.08
CA LYS A 177 12.96 -7.44 -10.68
C LYS A 177 12.01 -8.21 -9.78
N TYR A 178 10.75 -7.72 -9.71
CA TYR A 178 9.66 -8.39 -9.04
C TYR A 178 8.35 -8.12 -9.81
N ALA A 179 7.53 -9.15 -10.03
CA ALA A 179 6.32 -9.05 -10.88
C ALA A 179 6.58 -8.36 -12.25
N GLY A 180 7.79 -8.56 -12.82
CA GLY A 180 8.21 -7.94 -14.10
C GLY A 180 8.66 -6.48 -14.01
N ARG A 181 8.61 -5.85 -12.83
CA ARG A 181 8.97 -4.44 -12.58
C ARG A 181 10.34 -4.32 -11.93
N ASP A 182 11.04 -3.23 -12.22
CA ASP A 182 12.29 -2.89 -11.54
C ASP A 182 12.01 -2.35 -10.15
N VAL A 183 12.69 -2.90 -9.14
CA VAL A 183 12.43 -2.60 -7.72
C VAL A 183 13.70 -2.20 -6.98
N LEU A 184 13.50 -1.37 -5.95
CA LEU A 184 14.41 -1.23 -4.82
C LEU A 184 13.91 -2.14 -3.69
N LYS A 185 14.86 -2.84 -3.06
CA LYS A 185 14.58 -3.74 -1.95
C LYS A 185 15.07 -3.14 -0.66
N PHE A 186 14.28 -3.27 0.39
CA PHE A 186 14.58 -2.78 1.72
C PHE A 186 14.33 -3.87 2.74
N LYS A 187 15.08 -3.82 3.83
CA LYS A 187 14.91 -4.70 4.97
C LYS A 187 15.04 -3.92 6.27
N TYR A 188 14.38 -4.44 7.27
CA TYR A 188 14.47 -3.97 8.64
C TYR A 188 14.53 -5.19 9.56
N HIS A 189 15.40 -5.12 10.55
CA HIS A 189 15.47 -6.12 11.61
C HIS A 189 15.64 -5.40 12.94
N ARG A 190 14.83 -5.77 13.92
CA ARG A 190 14.95 -5.28 15.28
C ARG A 190 14.69 -6.43 16.24
N ALA A 191 15.55 -6.58 17.25
CA ALA A 191 15.34 -7.50 18.35
C ALA A 191 15.43 -6.74 19.67
N VAL A 192 14.39 -6.86 20.52
CA VAL A 192 14.33 -6.26 21.85
C VAL A 192 13.79 -7.30 22.82
N ALA A 193 14.58 -7.67 23.81
CA ALA A 193 14.26 -8.71 24.79
C ALA A 193 13.82 -10.02 24.09
N THR A 194 12.53 -10.40 24.22
CA THR A 194 11.96 -11.63 23.65
C THR A 194 11.21 -11.38 22.34
N VAL A 195 11.25 -10.14 21.78
CA VAL A 195 10.55 -9.78 20.55
C VAL A 195 11.56 -9.57 19.43
N SER A 196 11.35 -10.22 18.30
CA SER A 196 12.10 -10.01 17.07
C SER A 196 11.15 -9.62 15.94
N ILE A 197 11.54 -8.61 15.19
CA ILE A 197 10.77 -8.09 14.05
C ILE A 197 11.64 -8.15 12.81
N ASN A 198 11.12 -8.75 11.75
CA ASN A 198 11.74 -8.79 10.44
C ASN A 198 10.77 -8.19 9.43
N HIS A 199 11.25 -7.24 8.64
CA HIS A 199 10.50 -6.71 7.51
C HIS A 199 11.32 -6.78 6.24
N GLU A 200 10.66 -7.14 5.14
CA GLU A 200 11.13 -6.97 3.78
C GLU A 200 10.08 -6.23 2.97
N TYR A 201 10.49 -5.24 2.19
CA TYR A 201 9.59 -4.63 1.23
C TYR A 201 10.30 -4.18 -0.04
N TYR A 202 9.56 -4.17 -1.13
CA TYR A 202 10.06 -3.80 -2.44
C TYR A 202 9.22 -2.67 -3.01
N VAL A 203 9.90 -1.60 -3.39
CA VAL A 203 9.30 -0.41 -4.01
C VAL A 203 9.60 -0.43 -5.50
N GLU A 204 8.58 -0.32 -6.31
CA GLU A 204 8.72 -0.17 -7.75
C GLU A 204 9.32 1.20 -8.07
N LYS A 205 10.36 1.23 -8.91
CA LYS A 205 11.24 2.40 -9.07
C LYS A 205 10.60 3.60 -9.74
N ASP A 206 9.73 3.37 -10.73
CA ASP A 206 9.19 4.44 -11.56
C ASP A 206 7.99 5.12 -10.91
N LEU A 207 7.18 4.36 -10.18
CA LEU A 207 5.91 4.81 -9.61
C LEU A 207 5.96 5.00 -8.09
N GLY A 208 7.01 4.52 -7.43
CA GLY A 208 7.16 4.60 -5.98
C GLY A 208 6.15 3.76 -5.19
N ILE A 209 5.51 2.77 -5.81
CA ILE A 209 4.52 1.92 -5.15
C ILE A 209 5.18 0.70 -4.50
N THR A 210 4.65 0.28 -3.36
CA THR A 210 5.04 -0.97 -2.70
C THR A 210 4.37 -2.13 -3.40
N ILE A 211 5.15 -3.04 -3.97
CA ILE A 211 4.66 -4.23 -4.66
C ILE A 211 4.96 -5.55 -3.94
N TYR A 212 5.70 -5.47 -2.86
CA TYR A 212 5.91 -6.56 -1.91
C TYR A 212 6.15 -5.98 -0.52
N ASN A 213 5.47 -6.52 0.47
CA ASN A 213 5.67 -6.21 1.87
C ASN A 213 5.47 -7.49 2.69
N TYR A 214 6.47 -7.86 3.46
CA TYR A 214 6.41 -8.97 4.40
C TYR A 214 6.88 -8.48 5.77
N ALA A 215 6.04 -8.66 6.76
CA ALA A 215 6.33 -8.34 8.14
C ALA A 215 6.16 -9.58 9.00
N GLU A 216 7.16 -9.90 9.81
CA GLU A 216 7.16 -11.03 10.73
C GLU A 216 7.54 -10.54 12.13
N THR A 217 6.77 -10.97 13.12
CA THR A 217 7.03 -10.71 14.54
C THR A 217 7.07 -12.03 15.27
N THR A 218 8.19 -12.29 15.93
CA THR A 218 8.39 -13.46 16.82
C THR A 218 8.43 -13.00 18.27
N THR A 219 7.64 -13.66 19.11
CA THR A 219 7.57 -13.43 20.57
C THR A 219 7.75 -14.77 21.29
N SER A 220 7.70 -14.76 22.64
CA SER A 220 7.67 -15.99 23.45
C SER A 220 6.47 -16.89 23.13
N ASP A 221 5.36 -16.30 22.64
CA ASP A 221 4.09 -16.98 22.41
C ASP A 221 3.97 -17.55 20.98
N GLY A 222 4.93 -17.19 20.10
CA GLY A 222 5.00 -17.70 18.73
C GLY A 222 5.39 -16.65 17.72
N THR A 223 5.22 -17.00 16.45
CA THR A 223 5.52 -16.14 15.31
C THR A 223 4.23 -15.81 14.57
N SER A 224 4.00 -14.53 14.34
CA SER A 224 2.95 -14.00 13.46
C SER A 224 3.57 -13.28 12.27
N TRP A 225 2.90 -13.32 11.13
CA TRP A 225 3.36 -12.61 9.94
C TRP A 225 2.18 -12.08 9.13
N ALA A 226 2.49 -11.07 8.31
CA ALA A 226 1.58 -10.56 7.31
C ALA A 226 2.35 -10.26 6.02
N LYS A 227 1.70 -10.47 4.89
CA LYS A 227 2.29 -10.31 3.56
C LYS A 227 1.32 -9.60 2.62
N LEU A 228 1.82 -8.63 1.88
CA LEU A 228 1.22 -8.08 0.68
C LEU A 228 2.13 -8.41 -0.50
N GLU A 229 1.59 -9.00 -1.53
CA GLU A 229 2.34 -9.46 -2.69
C GLU A 229 1.62 -9.10 -3.99
N THR A 230 2.28 -8.36 -4.86
CA THR A 230 1.81 -8.16 -6.24
C THR A 230 2.11 -9.43 -7.04
N THR A 231 1.08 -10.12 -7.47
CA THR A 231 1.19 -11.36 -8.26
C THR A 231 1.19 -11.10 -9.76
N SER A 232 0.64 -9.95 -10.19
CA SER A 232 0.61 -9.53 -11.59
C SER A 232 0.65 -8.01 -11.69
N PHE A 233 1.42 -7.50 -12.64
CA PHE A 233 1.43 -6.08 -13.00
C PHE A 233 1.44 -5.93 -14.52
N LYS A 234 0.25 -5.65 -15.08
CA LYS A 234 0.07 -5.41 -16.52
C LYS A 234 0.07 -3.93 -16.85
N THR A 235 0.47 -3.57 -18.05
CA THR A 235 0.54 -2.19 -18.55
C THR A 235 0.16 -2.08 -20.01
N GLY A 236 -0.20 -0.89 -20.44
CA GLY A 236 -0.40 -0.55 -21.84
C GLY A 236 -1.53 -1.33 -22.51
N SER A 237 -1.24 -1.99 -23.62
CA SER A 237 -2.24 -2.75 -24.39
C SER A 237 -2.74 -4.02 -23.67
N GLN A 238 -2.06 -4.47 -22.64
CA GLN A 238 -2.47 -5.62 -21.84
C GLN A 238 -3.65 -5.29 -20.92
N VAL A 239 -3.89 -4.00 -20.67
CA VAL A 239 -4.98 -3.51 -19.81
C VAL A 239 -6.18 -3.20 -20.68
N VAL A 240 -7.30 -3.85 -20.39
CA VAL A 240 -8.57 -3.67 -21.09
C VAL A 240 -9.54 -2.93 -20.18
N ALA A 241 -9.95 -1.73 -20.59
CA ALA A 241 -10.94 -0.97 -19.84
C ALA A 241 -12.29 -1.71 -19.82
N PRO A 242 -13.05 -1.62 -18.73
CA PRO A 242 -14.39 -2.16 -18.66
C PRO A 242 -15.31 -1.60 -19.75
N VAL A 243 -16.10 -2.46 -20.37
CA VAL A 243 -17.24 -2.04 -21.17
C VAL A 243 -18.40 -1.81 -20.20
N VAL A 244 -18.86 -0.58 -20.11
CA VAL A 244 -19.94 -0.18 -19.19
C VAL A 244 -21.23 -0.12 -20.00
N ALA A 245 -22.22 -0.93 -19.60
CA ALA A 245 -23.54 -0.95 -20.21
C ALA A 245 -24.41 0.27 -19.76
#